data_392ba4c26b6f9d2260229aa38acdd661
#
_entry.id   392ba4c26b6f9d2260229aa38acdd661
#
_cell.length_a   1.000
_cell.length_b   1.000
_cell.length_c   1.000
_cell.angle_alpha   90.00
_cell.angle_beta   90.00
_cell.angle_gamma   90.00
#
_symmetry.space_group_name_H-M   'P 1'
#
loop_
_entity.id
_entity.type
_entity.pdbx_description
1 polymer ?
#
loop_
_entity_poly.entity_id
_entity_poly.type
_entity_poly.pdbx_seq_one_letter_code
_entity_poly.pdbx_strand_id
1 'polypeptide(L)'
;MLDAVGSAVEIHRSRRAHAPRLAALRTRHDRLSPREIQVMALACAGKQNKQIAAELGIQVITVKVHRGNVMKKMEASSLAELARMAQILEPDDDGLYRGIGGP
;
A
#
# COMPACT_ATOMS: atom_id res chain seq x y z
N MET A 1 -16.06 -26.32 -24.48
CA MET A 1 -15.97 -24.96 -25.00
C MET A 1 -16.00 -23.93 -23.91
N LEU A 2 -17.02 -23.99 -23.15
CA LEU A 2 -17.15 -22.99 -22.10
C LEU A 2 -16.04 -23.09 -21.08
N ASP A 3 -15.51 -24.28 -20.89
CA ASP A 3 -14.49 -24.45 -19.86
C ASP A 3 -13.21 -23.74 -20.23
N ALA A 4 -12.77 -23.92 -21.46
CA ALA A 4 -11.56 -23.23 -21.88
C ALA A 4 -11.79 -21.74 -21.89
N VAL A 5 -12.93 -21.35 -22.40
CA VAL A 5 -13.29 -19.95 -22.39
C VAL A 5 -13.46 -19.48 -20.97
N GLY A 6 -14.02 -20.35 -20.13
CA GLY A 6 -14.19 -20.02 -18.73
C GLY A 6 -12.88 -19.75 -18.04
N SER A 7 -11.89 -20.57 -18.29
CA SER A 7 -10.58 -20.36 -17.68
C SER A 7 -9.98 -19.03 -18.12
N ALA A 8 -10.05 -18.76 -19.42
CA ALA A 8 -9.53 -17.51 -19.92
C ALA A 8 -10.31 -16.33 -19.34
N VAL A 9 -11.61 -16.50 -19.24
CA VAL A 9 -12.44 -15.45 -18.65
C VAL A 9 -12.08 -15.25 -17.19
N GLU A 10 -11.81 -16.32 -16.49
CA GLU A 10 -11.42 -16.20 -15.10
C GLU A 10 -10.15 -15.42 -14.92
N ILE A 11 -9.16 -15.67 -15.77
CA ILE A 11 -7.92 -14.93 -15.71
C ILE A 11 -8.20 -13.45 -15.97
N HIS A 12 -8.98 -13.16 -16.99
CA HIS A 12 -9.34 -11.80 -17.31
C HIS A 12 -10.18 -11.17 -16.21
N ARG A 13 -11.06 -11.97 -15.62
CA ARG A 13 -11.89 -11.48 -14.55
C ARG A 13 -11.05 -11.08 -13.35
N SER A 14 -10.04 -11.86 -13.05
CA SER A 14 -9.12 -11.50 -11.97
C SER A 14 -8.47 -10.16 -12.22
N ARG A 15 -8.01 -9.96 -13.44
CA ARG A 15 -7.38 -8.69 -13.78
C ARG A 15 -8.38 -7.56 -13.71
N ARG A 16 -9.58 -7.81 -14.18
CA ARG A 16 -10.62 -6.79 -14.11
C ARG A 16 -10.99 -6.47 -12.68
N ALA A 17 -11.03 -7.49 -11.84
CA ALA A 17 -11.31 -7.26 -10.43
C ALA A 17 -10.23 -6.42 -9.80
N HIS A 18 -8.98 -6.64 -10.21
CA HIS A 18 -7.88 -5.84 -9.70
C HIS A 18 -7.93 -4.40 -10.19
N ALA A 19 -8.36 -4.18 -11.42
CA ALA A 19 -8.33 -2.84 -11.99
C ALA A 19 -9.21 -1.85 -11.22
N PRO A 20 -10.50 -2.16 -10.94
CA PRO A 20 -11.30 -1.26 -10.11
C PRO A 20 -10.77 -1.12 -8.70
N ARG A 21 -10.26 -2.22 -8.16
CA ARG A 21 -9.68 -2.19 -6.82
C ARG A 21 -8.44 -1.32 -6.79
N LEU A 22 -7.63 -1.43 -7.81
CA LEU A 22 -6.42 -0.61 -7.91
C LEU A 22 -6.78 0.86 -8.01
N ALA A 23 -7.79 1.19 -8.81
CA ALA A 23 -8.23 2.57 -8.93
C ALA A 23 -8.73 3.11 -7.59
N ALA A 24 -9.50 2.30 -6.87
CA ALA A 24 -9.98 2.69 -5.55
C ALA A 24 -8.82 2.90 -4.58
N LEU A 25 -7.84 2.01 -4.61
CA LEU A 25 -6.68 2.12 -3.74
C LEU A 25 -5.85 3.35 -4.09
N ARG A 26 -5.71 3.66 -5.36
CA ARG A 26 -4.98 4.85 -5.77
C ARG A 26 -5.68 6.11 -5.29
N THR A 27 -6.99 6.13 -5.37
CA THR A 27 -7.75 7.26 -4.86
C THR A 27 -7.52 7.45 -3.38
N ARG A 28 -7.54 6.35 -2.62
CA ARG A 28 -7.25 6.42 -1.19
C ARG A 28 -5.85 6.89 -0.93
N HIS A 29 -4.89 6.34 -1.65
CA HIS A 29 -3.49 6.69 -1.50
C HIS A 29 -3.26 8.17 -1.80
N ASP A 30 -3.96 8.71 -2.79
CA ASP A 30 -3.82 10.10 -3.16
C ASP A 30 -4.28 11.05 -2.06
N ARG A 31 -5.04 10.56 -1.10
CA ARG A 31 -5.48 11.37 0.03
C ARG A 31 -4.44 11.46 1.12
N LEU A 32 -3.39 10.66 1.04
CA LEU A 32 -2.34 10.67 2.05
C LEU A 32 -1.46 11.89 1.87
N SER A 33 -1.05 12.46 2.98
CA SER A 33 -0.05 13.53 2.95
C SER A 33 1.31 12.92 2.64
N PRO A 34 2.28 13.74 2.20
CA PRO A 34 3.63 13.22 1.95
C PRO A 34 4.21 12.48 3.16
N ARG A 35 3.99 13.00 4.36
CA ARG A 35 4.51 12.35 5.54
C ARG A 35 3.80 11.03 5.81
N GLU A 36 2.51 10.98 5.56
CA GLU A 36 1.76 9.74 5.70
C GLU A 36 2.23 8.69 4.71
N ILE A 37 2.56 9.10 3.49
CA ILE A 37 3.10 8.18 2.50
C ILE A 37 4.43 7.61 2.98
N GLN A 38 5.29 8.44 3.52
CA GLN A 38 6.57 7.99 4.06
C GLN A 38 6.37 7.00 5.20
N VAL A 39 5.46 7.30 6.11
CA VAL A 39 5.17 6.42 7.24
C VAL A 39 4.61 5.09 6.73
N MET A 40 3.70 5.14 5.76
CA MET A 40 3.15 3.93 5.17
C MET A 40 4.24 3.04 4.57
N ALA A 41 5.14 3.64 3.80
CA ALA A 41 6.20 2.89 3.16
C ALA A 41 7.10 2.19 4.19
N LEU A 42 7.47 2.93 5.23
CA LEU A 42 8.34 2.37 6.26
C LEU A 42 7.63 1.31 7.09
N ALA A 43 6.36 1.53 7.40
CA ALA A 43 5.58 0.56 8.16
C ALA A 43 5.42 -0.73 7.35
N CYS A 44 5.15 -0.62 6.07
CA CYS A 44 5.01 -1.79 5.21
C CYS A 44 6.32 -2.52 5.02
N ALA A 45 7.44 -1.82 5.19
CA ALA A 45 8.75 -2.44 5.15
C ALA A 45 9.09 -3.16 6.46
N GLY A 46 8.21 -3.13 7.43
CA GLY A 46 8.41 -3.83 8.68
C GLY A 46 9.06 -3.00 9.78
N LYS A 47 9.17 -1.70 9.58
CA LYS A 47 9.81 -0.85 10.59
C LYS A 47 8.84 -0.55 11.72
N GLN A 48 9.39 -0.50 12.92
CA GLN A 48 8.61 -0.14 14.09
C GLN A 48 8.50 1.37 14.23
N ASN A 49 7.55 1.81 15.03
CA ASN A 49 7.32 3.25 15.20
C ASN A 49 8.57 3.99 15.62
N LYS A 50 9.36 3.40 16.50
CA LYS A 50 10.61 4.02 16.94
C LYS A 50 11.57 4.23 15.78
N GLN A 51 11.67 3.22 14.92
CA GLN A 51 12.57 3.30 13.78
C GLN A 51 12.08 4.33 12.78
N ILE A 52 10.78 4.36 12.54
CA ILE A 52 10.18 5.33 11.64
C ILE A 52 10.43 6.74 12.17
N ALA A 53 10.20 6.94 13.46
CA ALA A 53 10.40 8.23 14.09
C ALA A 53 11.85 8.70 13.91
N ALA A 54 12.80 7.79 14.12
CA ALA A 54 14.20 8.13 13.97
C ALA A 54 14.54 8.48 12.53
N GLU A 55 14.02 7.71 11.57
CA GLU A 55 14.32 7.97 10.17
C GLU A 55 13.73 9.27 9.69
N LEU A 56 12.55 9.61 10.15
CA LEU A 56 11.86 10.81 9.68
C LEU A 56 12.14 12.02 10.55
N GLY A 57 12.84 11.84 11.67
CA GLY A 57 13.15 12.94 12.55
C GLY A 57 11.92 13.51 13.24
N ILE A 58 10.97 12.66 13.58
CA ILE A 58 9.75 13.07 14.27
C ILE A 58 9.58 12.21 15.51
N GLN A 59 8.61 12.57 16.33
CA GLN A 59 8.36 11.86 17.57
C GLN A 59 7.54 10.60 17.32
N VAL A 60 7.70 9.63 18.20
CA VAL A 60 6.96 8.37 18.09
C VAL A 60 5.46 8.62 18.12
N ILE A 61 5.01 9.53 18.96
CA ILE A 61 3.58 9.83 19.03
C ILE A 61 3.07 10.36 17.69
N THR A 62 3.89 11.14 17.00
CA THR A 62 3.55 11.66 15.68
C THR A 62 3.46 10.54 14.67
N VAL A 63 4.37 9.57 14.76
CA VAL A 63 4.31 8.38 13.89
C VAL A 63 2.99 7.65 14.10
N LYS A 64 2.60 7.49 15.36
CA LYS A 64 1.34 6.79 15.67
C LYS A 64 0.15 7.50 15.06
N VAL A 65 0.14 8.82 15.13
CA VAL A 65 -0.93 9.61 14.55
C VAL A 65 -0.96 9.41 13.03
N HIS A 66 0.20 9.50 12.39
CA HIS A 66 0.27 9.30 10.94
C HIS A 66 -0.16 7.90 10.54
N ARG A 67 0.29 6.88 11.29
CA ARG A 67 -0.13 5.51 11.00
C ARG A 67 -1.65 5.35 11.13
N GLY A 68 -2.22 5.92 12.18
CA GLY A 68 -3.67 5.87 12.35
C GLY A 68 -4.39 6.50 11.18
N ASN A 69 -3.90 7.64 10.71
CA ASN A 69 -4.49 8.31 9.56
C ASN A 69 -4.35 7.49 8.29
N VAL A 70 -3.18 6.88 8.08
CA VAL A 70 -2.96 6.00 6.94
C VAL A 70 -3.96 4.85 6.95
N MET A 71 -4.10 4.19 8.09
CA MET A 71 -5.03 3.08 8.21
C MET A 71 -6.46 3.51 7.88
N LYS A 72 -6.86 4.67 8.36
CA LYS A 72 -8.19 5.20 8.08
C LYS A 72 -8.35 5.54 6.62
N LYS A 73 -7.43 6.29 6.07
CA LYS A 73 -7.55 6.76 4.69
C LYS A 73 -7.46 5.62 3.70
N MET A 74 -6.63 4.63 3.97
CA MET A 74 -6.52 3.45 3.13
C MET A 74 -7.60 2.42 3.42
N GLU A 75 -8.36 2.63 4.50
CA GLU A 75 -9.40 1.69 4.92
C GLU A 75 -8.83 0.31 5.18
N ALA A 76 -7.69 0.27 5.81
CA ALA A 76 -7.04 -0.98 6.16
C ALA A 76 -7.35 -1.31 7.62
N SER A 77 -7.62 -2.57 7.89
CA SER A 77 -7.93 -3.01 9.24
C SER A 77 -6.71 -3.59 9.96
N SER A 78 -5.63 -3.81 9.24
CA SER A 78 -4.41 -4.34 9.83
C SER A 78 -3.22 -3.92 9.00
N LEU A 79 -2.04 -4.02 9.60
CA LEU A 79 -0.81 -3.74 8.88
C LEU A 79 -0.60 -4.72 7.73
N ALA A 80 -0.96 -5.97 7.93
CA ALA A 80 -0.84 -6.98 6.89
C ALA A 80 -1.73 -6.61 5.70
N GLU A 81 -2.92 -6.12 5.95
CA GLU A 81 -3.80 -5.67 4.88
C GLU A 81 -3.21 -4.45 4.18
N LEU A 82 -2.69 -3.52 4.94
CA LEU A 82 -2.07 -2.33 4.38
C LEU A 82 -0.89 -2.71 3.48
N ALA A 83 -0.08 -3.67 3.91
CA ALA A 83 1.06 -4.11 3.11
C ALA A 83 0.59 -4.75 1.80
N ARG A 84 -0.49 -5.50 1.85
CA ARG A 84 -1.06 -6.09 0.62
C ARG A 84 -1.56 -5.01 -0.32
N MET A 85 -2.20 -3.99 0.23
CA MET A 85 -2.65 -2.86 -0.58
C MET A 85 -1.47 -2.15 -1.24
N ALA A 86 -0.39 -1.99 -0.50
CA ALA A 86 0.80 -1.36 -1.05
C ALA A 86 1.37 -2.17 -2.21
N GLN A 87 1.35 -3.49 -2.10
CA GLN A 87 1.81 -4.33 -3.21
C GLN A 87 0.92 -4.21 -4.43
N ILE A 88 -0.38 -4.10 -4.22
CA ILE A 88 -1.31 -3.92 -5.33
C ILE A 88 -1.06 -2.59 -6.02
N LEU A 89 -0.77 -1.55 -5.23
CA LEU A 89 -0.53 -0.22 -5.78
C LEU A 89 0.72 -0.18 -6.66
N GLU A 90 1.70 -1.03 -6.38
CA GLU A 90 2.97 -0.99 -7.10
C GLU A 90 3.47 -2.35 -7.50
N PRO A 91 2.64 -3.16 -8.11
CA PRO A 91 3.08 -4.52 -8.43
C PRO A 91 4.21 -4.54 -9.45
N ASP A 92 4.14 -3.65 -10.41
CA ASP A 92 5.11 -3.65 -11.49
C ASP A 92 6.06 -2.50 -11.40
N ASP A 93 5.89 -1.69 -10.42
CA ASP A 93 6.71 -0.53 -10.30
C ASP A 93 7.77 -0.76 -9.27
N ASP A 94 8.43 -1.86 -9.45
CA ASP A 94 9.49 -2.24 -8.54
C ASP A 94 10.51 -1.17 -8.38
N GLY A 95 10.79 -0.49 -9.45
CA GLY A 95 11.78 0.54 -9.43
C GLY A 95 11.45 1.63 -8.44
N LEU A 96 10.19 1.99 -8.36
CA LEU A 96 9.79 3.04 -7.45
C LEU A 96 10.03 2.65 -6.01
N TYR A 97 9.57 1.48 -5.63
CA TYR A 97 9.76 1.04 -4.25
C TYR A 97 11.21 0.76 -3.94
N ARG A 98 11.92 0.23 -4.88
CA ARG A 98 13.34 0.02 -4.68
C ARG A 98 14.06 1.34 -4.52
N GLY A 99 13.64 2.32 -5.30
CA GLY A 99 14.23 3.63 -5.18
C GLY A 99 13.98 4.24 -3.82
N ILE A 100 12.85 3.95 -3.23
CA ILE A 100 12.52 4.46 -1.92
C ILE A 100 13.22 3.64 -0.84
N GLY A 101 13.10 2.35 -0.92
CA GLY A 101 13.54 1.52 0.17
C GLY A 101 14.93 1.00 0.03
N GLY A 102 15.39 0.84 -1.15
CA GLY A 102 16.60 0.10 -1.37
C GLY A 102 17.82 0.94 -1.51
N PRO A 103 17.98 1.64 -2.43
CA PRO A 103 19.27 2.23 -2.74
C PRO A 103 19.63 3.36 -1.92
#